data_e6f8a90668a2830c184ecb4488d3fc4a
#
_entry.id   e6f8a90668a2830c184ecb4488d3fc4a
#
_cell.length_a   1.000
_cell.length_b   1.000
_cell.length_c   1.000
_cell.angle_alpha   90.00
_cell.angle_beta   90.00
_cell.angle_gamma   90.00
#
_symmetry.space_group_name_H-M   'P 1'
#
loop_
_entity.id
_entity.type
_entity.pdbx_description
1 polymer ?
#
loop_
_entity_poly.entity_id
_entity_poly.type
_entity_poly.pdbx_seq_one_letter_code
_entity_poly.pdbx_strand_id
1 'polypeptide(L)'
;MKAVADRPALPQAHPEAGATLSKAVRNAAGLLEIRQNALARILGVSPATASRLCAGTYQLSPERGKEWELGILLVRLFRSLDALLGHDADARKWLTSDNLGLGQTPLALMESAEGLVRVLHYVDAHRGRI
;
A
#
# COMPACT_ATOMS: atom_id res chain seq x y z
N MET A 1 -16.57 7.01 -29.23
CA MET A 1 -16.47 7.26 -28.59
C MET A 1 -16.37 7.70 -27.80
N LYS A 2 -16.27 7.73 -27.82
CA LYS A 2 -16.03 8.14 -26.95
C LYS A 2 -16.43 7.78 -25.83
N ALA A 3 -17.11 6.92 -25.77
CA ALA A 3 -17.56 6.35 -24.56
C ALA A 3 -16.72 6.70 -23.42
N VAL A 4 -15.57 6.86 -23.69
CA VAL A 4 -14.63 7.31 -22.70
C VAL A 4 -15.08 8.60 -22.08
N ALA A 5 -15.73 9.39 -22.86
CA ALA A 5 -16.16 10.69 -22.41
C ALA A 5 -17.10 10.61 -21.24
N ASP A 6 -17.88 9.51 -21.16
CA ASP A 6 -18.84 9.40 -20.08
C ASP A 6 -18.23 8.92 -18.78
N ARG A 7 -17.13 8.20 -18.90
CA ARG A 7 -16.53 7.61 -17.74
C ARG A 7 -16.03 8.59 -16.72
N PRO A 8 -15.51 9.71 -17.16
CA PRO A 8 -15.00 10.68 -16.19
C PRO A 8 -16.01 11.11 -15.17
N ALA A 9 -17.26 11.03 -15.51
CA ALA A 9 -18.28 11.42 -14.54
C ALA A 9 -18.31 10.51 -13.34
N LEU A 10 -18.01 9.23 -13.53
CA LEU A 10 -18.05 8.29 -12.43
C LEU A 10 -16.93 8.51 -11.43
N PRO A 11 -15.69 8.70 -11.90
CA PRO A 11 -14.60 8.97 -10.97
C PRO A 11 -14.81 10.22 -10.17
N GLN A 12 -15.55 11.15 -10.73
CA GLN A 12 -15.78 12.42 -10.06
C GLN A 12 -16.65 12.29 -8.83
N ALA A 13 -17.34 11.17 -8.68
CA ALA A 13 -18.22 10.99 -7.53
C ALA A 13 -17.46 11.02 -6.21
N HIS A 14 -16.21 10.59 -6.20
CA HIS A 14 -15.45 10.47 -4.94
C HIS A 14 -14.00 10.90 -5.11
N PRO A 15 -13.76 12.14 -5.59
CA PRO A 15 -12.36 12.58 -5.80
C PRO A 15 -11.58 12.68 -4.50
N GLU A 16 -12.24 12.98 -3.38
CA GLU A 16 -11.52 13.06 -2.11
C GLU A 16 -11.01 11.71 -1.66
N ALA A 17 -11.71 10.63 -2.00
CA ALA A 17 -11.27 9.29 -1.61
C ALA A 17 -9.92 8.99 -2.25
N GLY A 18 -9.76 9.36 -3.53
CA GLY A 18 -8.50 9.17 -4.22
C GLY A 18 -7.37 9.97 -3.60
N ALA A 19 -7.63 11.22 -3.29
CA ALA A 19 -6.63 12.08 -2.67
C ALA A 19 -6.26 11.55 -1.28
N THR A 20 -7.25 11.12 -0.51
CA THR A 20 -7.02 10.62 0.84
C THR A 20 -6.21 9.34 0.82
N LEU A 21 -6.57 8.38 -0.02
CA LEU A 21 -5.83 7.13 -0.08
C LEU A 21 -4.42 7.36 -0.60
N SER A 22 -4.27 8.18 -1.62
CA SER A 22 -2.95 8.46 -2.19
C SER A 22 -2.02 9.07 -1.14
N LYS A 23 -2.53 10.01 -0.36
CA LYS A 23 -1.75 10.62 0.71
C LYS A 23 -1.39 9.58 1.76
N ALA A 24 -2.32 8.72 2.14
CA ALA A 24 -2.07 7.69 3.15
C ALA A 24 -1.00 6.70 2.67
N VAL A 25 -1.05 6.32 1.39
CA VAL A 25 -0.04 5.44 0.81
C VAL A 25 1.33 6.10 0.82
N ARG A 26 1.40 7.39 0.40
CA ARG A 26 2.67 8.11 0.42
C ARG A 26 3.24 8.19 1.84
N ASN A 27 2.40 8.50 2.81
CA ASN A 27 2.84 8.60 4.20
C ASN A 27 3.34 7.26 4.72
N ALA A 28 2.60 6.19 4.46
CA ALA A 28 3.00 4.86 4.90
C ALA A 28 4.34 4.46 4.28
N ALA A 29 4.49 4.66 2.98
CA ALA A 29 5.73 4.31 2.29
C ALA A 29 6.89 5.13 2.81
N GLY A 30 6.67 6.41 3.07
CA GLY A 30 7.72 7.28 3.60
C GLY A 30 8.15 6.88 5.00
N LEU A 31 7.19 6.64 5.89
CA LEU A 31 7.50 6.28 7.27
C LEU A 31 8.17 4.91 7.37
N LEU A 32 7.75 3.96 6.54
CA LEU A 32 8.34 2.63 6.53
C LEU A 32 9.58 2.54 5.64
N GLU A 33 9.93 3.64 4.97
CA GLU A 33 11.09 3.70 4.06
C GLU A 33 11.01 2.65 2.96
N ILE A 34 9.82 2.46 2.42
CA ILE A 34 9.60 1.59 1.27
C ILE A 34 10.02 2.36 0.01
N ARG A 35 10.99 1.82 -0.71
CA ARG A 35 11.49 2.48 -1.91
C ARG A 35 10.48 2.44 -3.02
N GLN A 36 10.60 3.38 -3.96
CA GLN A 36 9.62 3.51 -5.03
C GLN A 36 9.49 2.24 -5.87
N ASN A 37 10.61 1.55 -6.15
CA ASN A 37 10.53 0.31 -6.91
C ASN A 37 9.72 -0.76 -6.18
N ALA A 38 9.94 -0.89 -4.88
CA ALA A 38 9.16 -1.84 -4.08
C ALA A 38 7.71 -1.40 -4.00
N LEU A 39 7.45 -0.12 -3.82
CA LEU A 39 6.09 0.38 -3.79
C LEU A 39 5.35 0.11 -5.09
N ALA A 40 6.06 0.27 -6.22
CA ALA A 40 5.48 -0.05 -7.52
C ALA A 40 5.02 -1.50 -7.58
N ARG A 41 5.86 -2.41 -7.10
CA ARG A 41 5.51 -3.83 -7.10
C ARG A 41 4.36 -4.15 -6.13
N ILE A 42 4.36 -3.49 -4.97
CA ILE A 42 3.28 -3.68 -4.00
C ILE A 42 1.94 -3.25 -4.59
N LEU A 43 1.93 -2.10 -5.25
CA LEU A 43 0.69 -1.55 -5.81
C LEU A 43 0.34 -2.13 -7.19
N GLY A 44 1.27 -2.83 -7.81
CA GLY A 44 1.04 -3.37 -9.14
C GLY A 44 1.03 -2.30 -10.22
N VAL A 45 1.84 -1.26 -10.05
CA VAL A 45 1.95 -0.17 -11.03
C VAL A 45 3.38 -0.10 -11.55
N SER A 46 3.59 0.69 -12.61
CA SER A 46 4.92 0.89 -13.14
C SER A 46 5.76 1.73 -12.20
N PRO A 47 7.09 1.62 -12.28
CA PRO A 47 7.95 2.51 -11.49
C PRO A 47 7.69 3.98 -11.75
N ALA A 48 7.37 4.34 -13.00
CA ALA A 48 7.06 5.73 -13.32
C ALA A 48 5.78 6.20 -12.62
N THR A 49 4.77 5.33 -12.56
CA THR A 49 3.53 5.68 -11.86
C THR A 49 3.79 5.82 -10.36
N ALA A 50 4.57 4.92 -9.77
CA ALA A 50 4.91 5.02 -8.35
C ALA A 50 5.67 6.31 -8.06
N SER A 51 6.57 6.69 -8.95
CA SER A 51 7.30 7.95 -8.79
C SER A 51 6.35 9.15 -8.80
N ARG A 52 5.39 9.16 -9.73
CA ARG A 52 4.42 10.23 -9.80
C ARG A 52 3.49 10.25 -8.59
N LEU A 53 3.12 9.08 -8.10
CA LEU A 53 2.33 8.99 -6.88
C LEU A 53 3.08 9.61 -5.71
N CYS A 54 4.35 9.28 -5.56
CA CYS A 54 5.17 9.86 -4.49
C CYS A 54 5.36 11.36 -4.65
N ALA A 55 5.42 11.83 -5.89
CA ALA A 55 5.56 13.27 -6.16
C ALA A 55 4.23 14.02 -6.03
N GLY A 56 3.12 13.32 -5.88
CA GLY A 56 1.83 13.96 -5.74
C GLY A 56 1.16 14.30 -7.07
N THR A 57 1.69 13.81 -8.18
CA THR A 57 1.14 14.11 -9.51
C THR A 57 0.33 12.98 -10.10
N TYR A 58 0.16 11.88 -9.36
CA TYR A 58 -0.71 10.78 -9.73
C TYR A 58 -1.55 10.39 -8.53
N GLN A 59 -2.82 10.14 -8.75
CA GLN A 59 -3.69 9.71 -7.67
C GLN A 59 -4.31 8.37 -7.97
N LEU A 60 -4.39 7.54 -6.92
CA LEU A 60 -5.13 6.30 -6.97
C LEU A 60 -6.61 6.62 -7.16
N SER A 61 -7.33 5.70 -7.78
CA SER A 61 -8.73 5.92 -8.09
C SER A 61 -9.49 4.60 -8.01
N PRO A 62 -10.72 4.62 -7.50
CA PRO A 62 -11.54 3.39 -7.47
C PRO A 62 -11.74 2.77 -8.84
N GLU A 63 -11.66 3.55 -9.93
CA GLU A 63 -11.81 3.00 -11.28
C GLU A 63 -10.65 2.10 -11.67
N ARG A 64 -9.51 2.29 -11.06
CA ARG A 64 -8.37 1.39 -11.25
C ARG A 64 -8.33 0.44 -10.09
N GLY A 65 -9.29 -0.51 -10.11
CA GLY A 65 -9.63 -1.32 -8.94
C GLY A 65 -8.49 -2.07 -8.31
N LYS A 66 -7.56 -2.60 -9.12
CA LYS A 66 -6.49 -3.40 -8.58
C LYS A 66 -5.53 -2.58 -7.71
N GLU A 67 -5.04 -1.48 -8.25
CA GLU A 67 -4.14 -0.65 -7.47
C GLU A 67 -4.85 0.04 -6.32
N TRP A 68 -6.14 0.30 -6.48
CA TRP A 68 -6.98 0.83 -5.40
C TRP A 68 -7.02 -0.15 -4.23
N GLU A 69 -7.33 -1.42 -4.51
CA GLU A 69 -7.40 -2.43 -3.48
C GLU A 69 -6.07 -2.65 -2.80
N LEU A 70 -5.00 -2.71 -3.59
CA LEU A 70 -3.68 -2.94 -3.02
C LEU A 70 -3.24 -1.76 -2.17
N GLY A 71 -3.60 -0.55 -2.57
CA GLY A 71 -3.33 0.63 -1.77
C GLY A 71 -4.05 0.60 -0.43
N ILE A 72 -5.32 0.18 -0.43
CA ILE A 72 -6.07 0.04 0.81
C ILE A 72 -5.42 -1.00 1.72
N LEU A 73 -5.02 -2.13 1.14
CA LEU A 73 -4.38 -3.19 1.93
C LEU A 73 -3.05 -2.71 2.53
N LEU A 74 -2.28 -1.96 1.77
CA LEU A 74 -1.02 -1.43 2.28
C LEU A 74 -1.24 -0.49 3.46
N VAL A 75 -2.23 0.39 3.36
CA VAL A 75 -2.53 1.32 4.45
C VAL A 75 -3.04 0.57 5.67
N ARG A 76 -3.87 -0.45 5.46
CA ARG A 76 -4.33 -1.29 6.57
C ARG A 76 -3.16 -1.98 7.25
N LEU A 77 -2.25 -2.51 6.46
CA LEU A 77 -1.05 -3.15 7.02
C LEU A 77 -0.22 -2.16 7.81
N PHE A 78 -0.02 -0.96 7.25
CA PHE A 78 0.71 0.08 7.95
C PHE A 78 0.08 0.39 9.31
N ARG A 79 -1.23 0.54 9.34
CA ARG A 79 -1.92 0.86 10.59
C ARG A 79 -1.79 -0.26 11.62
N SER A 80 -1.90 -1.49 11.17
CA SER A 80 -1.75 -2.63 12.07
C SER A 80 -0.32 -2.73 12.59
N LEU A 81 0.65 -2.53 11.72
CA LEU A 81 2.05 -2.59 12.11
C LEU A 81 2.39 -1.44 13.06
N ASP A 82 1.87 -0.26 12.77
CA ASP A 82 2.08 0.91 13.61
C ASP A 82 1.53 0.69 15.01
N ALA A 83 0.37 0.07 15.12
CA ALA A 83 -0.21 -0.24 16.42
C ALA A 83 0.62 -1.25 17.20
N LEU A 84 1.31 -2.14 16.50
CA LEU A 84 2.09 -3.19 17.14
C LEU A 84 3.52 -2.73 17.47
N LEU A 85 4.18 -2.05 16.55
CA LEU A 85 5.60 -1.73 16.63
C LEU A 85 5.91 -0.24 16.48
N GLY A 86 4.92 0.59 16.21
CA GLY A 86 5.16 1.97 15.83
C GLY A 86 5.58 2.07 14.37
N HIS A 87 6.08 3.23 13.99
CA HIS A 87 6.46 3.48 12.60
C HIS A 87 7.92 3.94 12.47
N ASP A 88 8.74 3.61 13.47
CA ASP A 88 10.15 3.99 13.48
C ASP A 88 11.02 2.80 13.08
N ALA A 89 12.23 2.76 13.67
CA ALA A 89 13.23 1.78 13.30
C ALA A 89 12.76 0.34 13.49
N ASP A 90 11.98 0.07 14.54
CA ASP A 90 11.53 -1.30 14.81
C ASP A 90 10.64 -1.82 13.70
N ALA A 91 9.71 -1.00 13.21
CA ALA A 91 8.83 -1.41 12.13
C ALA A 91 9.62 -1.62 10.84
N ARG A 92 10.56 -0.72 10.54
CA ARG A 92 11.37 -0.84 9.34
C ARG A 92 12.25 -2.09 9.38
N LYS A 93 12.84 -2.34 10.55
CA LYS A 93 13.66 -3.54 10.72
C LYS A 93 12.84 -4.81 10.56
N TRP A 94 11.63 -4.82 11.11
CA TRP A 94 10.76 -5.97 11.00
C TRP A 94 10.44 -6.30 9.54
N LEU A 95 10.16 -5.26 8.75
CA LEU A 95 9.83 -5.45 7.34
C LEU A 95 10.98 -6.05 6.52
N THR A 96 12.21 -5.75 6.88
CA THR A 96 13.36 -6.14 6.07
C THR A 96 14.15 -7.30 6.69
N SER A 97 13.68 -7.87 7.80
CA SER A 97 14.34 -9.00 8.43
C SER A 97 13.62 -10.29 8.10
N ASP A 98 14.35 -11.39 8.04
CA ASP A 98 13.73 -12.70 7.84
C ASP A 98 12.77 -12.98 8.97
N ASN A 99 11.65 -13.58 8.62
CA ASN A 99 10.59 -13.89 9.57
C ASN A 99 10.26 -15.36 9.48
N LEU A 100 10.50 -16.08 10.56
CA LEU A 100 10.28 -17.53 10.57
C LEU A 100 8.82 -17.89 10.34
N GLY A 101 7.92 -17.11 10.89
CA GLY A 101 6.49 -17.38 10.73
C GLY A 101 5.99 -17.17 9.32
N LEU A 102 6.65 -16.29 8.57
CA LEU A 102 6.26 -15.98 7.20
C LEU A 102 7.13 -16.70 6.17
N GLY A 103 8.30 -17.16 6.56
CA GLY A 103 9.18 -17.88 5.65
C GLY A 103 10.16 -17.02 4.86
N GLN A 104 10.01 -15.71 4.91
CA GLN A 104 10.93 -14.76 4.28
C GLN A 104 10.67 -13.36 4.82
N THR A 105 11.34 -12.35 4.28
CA THR A 105 11.11 -11.00 4.77
C THR A 105 9.68 -10.57 4.43
N PRO A 106 9.01 -9.87 5.36
CA PRO A 106 7.67 -9.38 5.08
C PRO A 106 7.61 -8.49 3.85
N LEU A 107 8.60 -7.62 3.66
CA LEU A 107 8.59 -6.70 2.53
C LEU A 107 8.60 -7.45 1.19
N ALA A 108 9.39 -8.52 1.09
CA ALA A 108 9.41 -9.32 -0.14
C ALA A 108 8.05 -9.94 -0.42
N LEU A 109 7.38 -10.44 0.63
CA LEU A 109 6.05 -11.02 0.47
C LEU A 109 5.03 -9.99 0.00
N MET A 110 5.16 -8.76 0.45
CA MET A 110 4.20 -7.70 0.13
C MET A 110 4.17 -7.34 -1.35
N GLU A 111 5.12 -7.81 -2.13
CA GLU A 111 5.19 -7.49 -3.56
C GLU A 111 4.25 -8.31 -4.42
N SER A 112 3.48 -9.22 -3.82
CA SER A 112 2.36 -9.88 -4.49
C SER A 112 1.10 -9.65 -3.67
N ALA A 113 -0.05 -9.69 -4.34
CA ALA A 113 -1.32 -9.47 -3.66
C ALA A 113 -1.53 -10.52 -2.57
N GLU A 114 -1.25 -11.78 -2.88
CA GLU A 114 -1.39 -12.87 -1.93
C GLU A 114 -0.48 -12.65 -0.73
N GLY A 115 0.78 -12.29 -0.98
CA GLY A 115 1.73 -12.05 0.09
C GLY A 115 1.37 -10.86 0.95
N LEU A 116 0.87 -9.80 0.33
CA LEU A 116 0.45 -8.61 1.08
C LEU A 116 -0.68 -8.96 2.06
N VAL A 117 -1.67 -9.71 1.59
CA VAL A 117 -2.76 -10.15 2.46
C VAL A 117 -2.24 -11.05 3.58
N ARG A 118 -1.30 -11.92 3.24
CA ARG A 118 -0.73 -12.83 4.23
C ARG A 118 0.00 -12.06 5.33
N VAL A 119 0.78 -11.06 4.97
CA VAL A 119 1.48 -10.24 5.95
C VAL A 119 0.49 -9.47 6.81
N LEU A 120 -0.55 -8.90 6.18
CA LEU A 120 -1.58 -8.19 6.91
C LEU A 120 -2.23 -9.09 7.96
N HIS A 121 -2.63 -10.29 7.57
CA HIS A 121 -3.27 -11.22 8.51
C HIS A 121 -2.31 -11.65 9.62
N TYR A 122 -1.04 -11.80 9.28
CA TYR A 122 -0.03 -12.16 10.29
C TYR A 122 0.10 -11.06 11.34
N VAL A 123 0.19 -9.81 10.91
CA VAL A 123 0.30 -8.69 11.84
C VAL A 123 -0.98 -8.54 12.66
N ASP A 124 -2.14 -8.67 12.02
CA ASP A 124 -3.42 -8.55 12.71
C ASP A 124 -3.56 -9.64 13.79
N ALA A 125 -3.13 -10.85 13.50
CA ALA A 125 -3.19 -11.94 14.47
C ALA A 125 -2.32 -11.63 15.69
N HIS A 126 -1.18 -11.01 15.49
CA HIS A 126 -0.31 -10.65 16.61
C HIS A 126 -0.86 -9.47 17.42
N ARG A 127 -1.51 -8.53 16.77
CA ARG A 127 -2.18 -7.43 17.48
C ARG A 127 -3.27 -7.98 18.41
N GLY A 128 -4.02 -8.95 17.91
CA GLY A 128 -5.13 -9.50 18.67
C GLY A 128 -4.72 -10.21 19.92
N ARG A 129 -3.45 -10.49 20.10
CA ARG A 129 -2.97 -11.22 21.29
C ARG A 129 -2.47 -10.30 22.38
N ILE A 130 -2.41 -9.03 22.08
CA ILE A 130 -2.00 -8.06 23.09
C ILE A 130 -3.20 -7.53 23.83
#